data_28f03a8fb83d821a8d28eda7ab3fab40
#
_entry.id   28f03a8fb83d821a8d28eda7ab3fab40
#
_cell.length_a   1.000
_cell.length_b   1.000
_cell.length_c   1.000
_cell.angle_alpha   90.00
_cell.angle_beta   90.00
_cell.angle_gamma   90.00
#
_symmetry.space_group_name_H-M   'P 1'
#
loop_
_entity.id
_entity.type
_entity.pdbx_description
1 polymer ?
#
loop_
_entity_poly.entity_id
_entity_poly.type
_entity_poly.pdbx_seq_one_letter_code
_entity_poly.pdbx_strand_id
1 'polypeptide(L)'
;MEADPIRSGTARGDPGAEPSTVAVVVATTPVASLPCAAGGTLLDRVTEQLAMLPIREVHIVARDIAGGADTGAHGVTVSDGLAEDLRTVAKLARTATSPLAVLPADLLAHTEALALLLGHPARPTGAIVAGGVPGPLRPPVRIEQDRIASAGTSFHRVGQANATFRGVLLVGRDHLAGLAEVAEELADLVAGRNLAGVGDHELPELLLAGLVRVGVPVKAVPIGGLHCTRVGDADEAGRALRELAAVDVDAARLDAAIKSDDGFFTTFCVSSWSRHLVRLAAKAHLTPNTVTGMSVGLAVIAAVWFTGGHRGAMLTGAVALYLSFVLDCVDGQLARYTGRFSALGGWLDAICDRLKEFIVYAGLAIGYPGGGAWPLAIAALLVQVTRHMADFAYAGARADARRDAPRPRRPLTVPWDDAPSGGARGGAAGSVLALARRFDGGAGYWLKKMIVLPVGERTAVIAVTAGLFDARVTFLTLLGWGLIALAYTVAGRMARSLA
;
A
#
# COMPACT_ATOMS: atom_id res chain seq x y z
N MET A 1 -3.67 -27.50 -34.57
CA MET A 1 -2.72 -26.54 -33.97
C MET A 1 -3.50 -25.87 -32.84
N GLU A 2 -3.49 -26.56 -31.71
CA GLU A 2 -4.32 -26.34 -30.54
C GLU A 2 -3.70 -25.21 -29.70
N ALA A 3 -4.46 -24.17 -29.44
CA ALA A 3 -4.07 -23.09 -28.54
C ALA A 3 -4.18 -23.59 -27.10
N ASP A 4 -3.04 -23.70 -26.44
CA ASP A 4 -2.91 -24.03 -25.04
C ASP A 4 -3.50 -22.87 -24.18
N PRO A 5 -4.52 -23.08 -23.36
CA PRO A 5 -5.04 -22.04 -22.50
C PRO A 5 -4.07 -21.85 -21.34
N ILE A 6 -3.28 -20.78 -21.39
CA ILE A 6 -2.54 -20.29 -20.21
C ILE A 6 -3.59 -20.00 -19.13
N ARG A 7 -3.76 -20.95 -18.22
CA ARG A 7 -4.58 -20.77 -17.02
C ARG A 7 -4.06 -19.53 -16.29
N SER A 8 -4.91 -18.51 -16.25
CA SER A 8 -4.74 -17.33 -15.43
C SER A 8 -4.33 -17.78 -14.03
N GLY A 9 -3.08 -17.49 -13.64
CA GLY A 9 -2.59 -17.76 -12.31
C GLY A 9 -3.41 -16.94 -11.33
N THR A 10 -4.48 -17.51 -10.81
CA THR A 10 -5.27 -16.95 -9.71
C THR A 10 -4.32 -16.60 -8.60
N ALA A 11 -4.43 -15.38 -8.08
CA ALA A 11 -3.76 -14.91 -6.88
C ALA A 11 -4.22 -15.79 -5.69
N ARG A 12 -3.69 -17.01 -5.59
CA ARG A 12 -3.86 -17.84 -4.41
C ARG A 12 -3.04 -17.18 -3.32
N GLY A 13 -3.71 -16.60 -2.34
CA GLY A 13 -3.11 -16.29 -1.05
C GLY A 13 -2.35 -17.51 -0.53
N ASP A 14 -1.47 -17.28 0.42
CA ASP A 14 -0.70 -18.34 1.08
C ASP A 14 -1.61 -19.54 1.37
N PRO A 15 -1.34 -20.75 0.83
CA PRO A 15 -2.21 -21.92 0.98
C PRO A 15 -2.36 -22.40 2.43
N GLY A 16 -1.67 -21.75 3.39
CA GLY A 16 -1.81 -22.02 4.82
C GLY A 16 -2.60 -20.97 5.61
N ALA A 17 -3.02 -19.85 4.99
CA ALA A 17 -3.85 -18.86 5.69
C ALA A 17 -5.33 -19.22 5.54
N GLU A 18 -5.97 -19.65 6.61
CA GLU A 18 -7.42 -19.85 6.64
C GLU A 18 -8.14 -18.56 6.21
N PRO A 19 -9.19 -18.66 5.35
CA PRO A 19 -10.02 -17.52 4.97
C PRO A 19 -10.60 -16.90 6.24
N SER A 20 -10.30 -15.64 6.49
CA SER A 20 -10.62 -15.02 7.78
C SER A 20 -11.36 -13.68 7.67
N THR A 21 -11.68 -13.22 6.46
CA THR A 21 -12.44 -11.97 6.25
C THR A 21 -13.91 -12.30 5.99
N VAL A 22 -14.79 -11.54 6.63
CA VAL A 22 -16.22 -11.56 6.34
C VAL A 22 -16.52 -10.44 5.34
N ALA A 23 -17.27 -10.71 4.28
CA ALA A 23 -17.67 -9.69 3.30
C ALA A 23 -19.16 -9.36 3.43
N VAL A 24 -19.49 -8.09 3.36
CA VAL A 24 -20.86 -7.56 3.25
C VAL A 24 -21.01 -6.96 1.87
N VAL A 25 -21.82 -7.58 1.04
CA VAL A 25 -22.16 -7.11 -0.30
C VAL A 25 -23.47 -6.34 -0.25
N VAL A 26 -23.43 -5.07 -0.63
CA VAL A 26 -24.58 -4.15 -0.58
C VAL A 26 -25.26 -4.16 -1.96
N ALA A 27 -26.36 -4.89 -2.07
CA ALA A 27 -27.17 -5.05 -3.29
C ALA A 27 -28.50 -4.28 -3.19
N THR A 28 -28.43 -3.03 -2.75
CA THR A 28 -29.61 -2.20 -2.46
C THR A 28 -30.08 -1.35 -3.64
N THR A 29 -29.36 -1.40 -4.76
CA THR A 29 -29.72 -0.70 -6.00
C THR A 29 -30.19 -1.70 -7.07
N PRO A 30 -31.13 -1.32 -7.97
CA PRO A 30 -31.57 -2.19 -9.07
C PRO A 30 -30.44 -2.62 -10.01
N VAL A 31 -29.34 -1.86 -10.03
CA VAL A 31 -28.15 -2.12 -10.85
C VAL A 31 -27.47 -3.45 -10.49
N ALA A 32 -27.61 -3.92 -9.26
CA ALA A 32 -27.09 -5.20 -8.79
C ALA A 32 -27.58 -6.40 -9.61
N SER A 33 -28.81 -6.33 -10.13
CA SER A 33 -29.45 -7.37 -10.96
C SER A 33 -29.23 -7.20 -12.46
N LEU A 34 -28.45 -6.22 -12.91
CA LEU A 34 -28.14 -6.09 -14.34
C LEU A 34 -27.35 -7.30 -14.84
N PRO A 35 -27.72 -7.81 -16.06
CA PRO A 35 -27.03 -8.95 -16.63
C PRO A 35 -25.60 -8.62 -16.99
N CYS A 36 -24.69 -9.55 -16.72
CA CYS A 36 -23.28 -9.47 -17.07
C CYS A 36 -22.99 -10.29 -18.33
N ALA A 37 -22.08 -9.83 -19.19
CA ALA A 37 -21.75 -10.48 -20.48
C ALA A 37 -21.23 -11.94 -20.32
N ALA A 38 -20.74 -12.31 -19.12
CA ALA A 38 -20.26 -13.66 -18.82
C ALA A 38 -21.38 -14.63 -18.31
N GLY A 39 -22.64 -14.17 -18.28
CA GLY A 39 -23.76 -14.86 -17.64
C GLY A 39 -23.95 -14.40 -16.19
N GLY A 40 -25.15 -14.52 -15.65
CA GLY A 40 -25.51 -14.03 -14.32
C GLY A 40 -25.63 -12.51 -14.23
N THR A 41 -25.70 -12.02 -13.01
CA THR A 41 -25.86 -10.60 -12.67
C THR A 41 -24.55 -9.97 -12.19
N LEU A 42 -24.53 -8.65 -11.97
CA LEU A 42 -23.38 -7.98 -11.34
C LEU A 42 -23.14 -8.51 -9.93
N LEU A 43 -24.19 -8.81 -9.17
CA LEU A 43 -24.11 -9.45 -7.85
C LEU A 43 -23.41 -10.81 -7.92
N ASP A 44 -23.82 -11.67 -8.89
CA ASP A 44 -23.19 -12.98 -9.08
C ASP A 44 -21.70 -12.84 -9.39
N ARG A 45 -21.33 -11.89 -10.25
CA ARG A 45 -19.94 -11.61 -10.57
C ARG A 45 -19.13 -11.21 -9.34
N VAL A 46 -19.65 -10.31 -8.51
CA VAL A 46 -18.95 -9.86 -7.29
C VAL A 46 -18.78 -11.03 -6.30
N THR A 47 -19.81 -11.84 -6.11
CA THR A 47 -19.77 -13.01 -5.22
C THR A 47 -18.80 -14.09 -5.72
N GLU A 48 -18.76 -14.35 -7.02
CA GLU A 48 -17.76 -15.24 -7.64
C GLU A 48 -16.33 -14.72 -7.46
N GLN A 49 -16.10 -13.41 -7.61
CA GLN A 49 -14.80 -12.82 -7.34
C GLN A 49 -14.37 -12.95 -5.88
N LEU A 50 -15.32 -12.75 -4.94
CA LEU A 50 -15.06 -12.94 -3.52
C LEU A 50 -14.74 -14.39 -3.17
N ALA A 51 -15.32 -15.38 -3.84
CA ALA A 51 -15.00 -16.79 -3.66
C ALA A 51 -13.56 -17.16 -4.08
N MET A 52 -12.93 -16.34 -4.95
CA MET A 52 -11.51 -16.50 -5.33
C MET A 52 -10.53 -15.84 -4.35
N LEU A 53 -11.05 -15.09 -3.38
CA LEU A 53 -10.26 -14.35 -2.39
C LEU A 53 -10.35 -15.02 -1.01
N PRO A 54 -9.51 -14.67 -0.03
CA PRO A 54 -9.54 -15.28 1.30
C PRO A 54 -10.73 -14.75 2.15
N ILE A 55 -11.90 -14.90 1.62
CA ILE A 55 -13.18 -14.55 2.26
C ILE A 55 -13.80 -15.84 2.84
N ARG A 56 -14.16 -15.78 4.13
CA ARG A 56 -14.77 -16.92 4.83
C ARG A 56 -16.27 -17.01 4.62
N GLU A 57 -16.91 -15.85 4.61
CA GLU A 57 -18.36 -15.73 4.62
C GLU A 57 -18.78 -14.47 3.88
N VAL A 58 -19.88 -14.56 3.12
CA VAL A 58 -20.45 -13.42 2.40
C VAL A 58 -21.88 -13.21 2.91
N HIS A 59 -22.15 -11.99 3.41
CA HIS A 59 -23.47 -11.50 3.75
C HIS A 59 -23.97 -10.54 2.67
N ILE A 60 -25.16 -10.76 2.14
CA ILE A 60 -25.77 -9.90 1.14
C ILE A 60 -26.86 -9.08 1.82
N VAL A 61 -26.77 -7.76 1.71
CA VAL A 61 -27.84 -6.83 2.13
C VAL A 61 -28.54 -6.34 0.88
N ALA A 62 -29.83 -6.67 0.76
CA ALA A 62 -30.62 -6.39 -0.44
C ALA A 62 -31.93 -5.73 -0.12
N ARG A 63 -32.57 -5.09 -1.12
CA ARG A 63 -33.99 -4.73 -1.11
C ARG A 63 -34.81 -5.95 -1.48
N ASP A 64 -36.12 -5.80 -1.56
CA ASP A 64 -37.06 -6.90 -1.90
C ASP A 64 -36.55 -7.73 -3.10
N ILE A 65 -36.25 -9.00 -2.86
CA ILE A 65 -35.79 -9.91 -3.90
C ILE A 65 -37.03 -10.48 -4.60
N ALA A 66 -37.66 -9.66 -5.42
CA ALA A 66 -38.66 -10.15 -6.37
C ALA A 66 -37.96 -10.92 -7.51
N GLY A 67 -37.66 -12.20 -7.24
CA GLY A 67 -37.02 -13.09 -8.21
C GLY A 67 -35.96 -13.96 -7.59
N GLY A 68 -36.37 -14.83 -6.64
CA GLY A 68 -35.64 -15.98 -6.11
C GLY A 68 -34.22 -16.25 -6.62
N ALA A 69 -33.28 -15.33 -6.41
CA ALA A 69 -31.89 -15.67 -6.57
C ALA A 69 -31.58 -16.76 -5.55
N ASP A 70 -31.36 -17.96 -6.04
CA ASP A 70 -30.86 -19.08 -5.23
C ASP A 70 -29.45 -18.71 -4.77
N THR A 71 -29.39 -17.97 -3.67
CA THR A 71 -28.13 -17.41 -3.15
C THR A 71 -27.29 -18.45 -2.42
N GLY A 72 -27.56 -19.73 -2.62
CA GLY A 72 -26.72 -20.86 -2.19
C GLY A 72 -26.31 -20.76 -0.72
N ALA A 73 -25.05 -20.65 -0.42
CA ALA A 73 -24.47 -20.65 0.91
C ALA A 73 -24.35 -19.25 1.58
N HIS A 74 -24.99 -18.20 1.03
CA HIS A 74 -24.83 -16.82 1.51
C HIS A 74 -25.97 -16.40 2.45
N GLY A 75 -25.62 -15.72 3.55
CA GLY A 75 -26.63 -15.08 4.41
C GLY A 75 -27.21 -13.85 3.71
N VAL A 76 -28.52 -13.85 3.45
CA VAL A 76 -29.22 -12.69 2.86
C VAL A 76 -30.04 -11.99 3.93
N THR A 77 -29.86 -10.66 4.02
CA THR A 77 -30.71 -9.80 4.86
C THR A 77 -31.47 -8.84 3.96
N VAL A 78 -32.77 -8.89 4.01
CA VAL A 78 -33.68 -7.93 3.34
C VAL A 78 -33.84 -6.73 4.26
N SER A 79 -33.73 -5.52 3.71
CA SER A 79 -33.84 -4.26 4.45
C SER A 79 -34.67 -3.24 3.69
N ASP A 80 -35.36 -2.37 4.42
CA ASP A 80 -36.32 -1.39 3.88
C ASP A 80 -35.64 -0.02 3.52
N GLY A 81 -34.39 0.20 3.93
CA GLY A 81 -33.72 1.47 3.66
C GLY A 81 -32.32 1.56 4.24
N LEU A 82 -31.62 2.64 3.87
CA LEU A 82 -30.25 2.89 4.24
C LEU A 82 -29.98 2.83 5.75
N ALA A 83 -30.92 3.30 6.58
CA ALA A 83 -30.77 3.25 8.03
C ALA A 83 -30.74 1.81 8.56
N GLU A 84 -31.53 0.92 7.99
CA GLU A 84 -31.54 -0.51 8.34
C GLU A 84 -30.31 -1.23 7.80
N ASP A 85 -29.85 -0.86 6.60
CA ASP A 85 -28.59 -1.36 6.04
C ASP A 85 -27.42 -1.07 6.98
N LEU A 86 -27.32 0.17 7.47
CA LEU A 86 -26.30 0.61 8.40
C LEU A 86 -26.39 -0.14 9.74
N ARG A 87 -27.60 -0.37 10.27
CA ARG A 87 -27.80 -1.19 11.49
C ARG A 87 -27.38 -2.64 11.27
N THR A 88 -27.63 -3.18 10.08
CA THR A 88 -27.18 -4.53 9.72
C THR A 88 -25.65 -4.61 9.72
N VAL A 89 -24.97 -3.65 9.14
CA VAL A 89 -23.49 -3.55 9.21
C VAL A 89 -23.01 -3.41 10.66
N ALA A 90 -23.67 -2.59 11.47
CA ALA A 90 -23.34 -2.43 12.90
C ALA A 90 -23.46 -3.75 13.67
N LYS A 91 -24.54 -4.50 13.42
CA LYS A 91 -24.75 -5.82 14.02
C LYS A 91 -23.66 -6.81 13.62
N LEU A 92 -23.35 -6.90 12.32
CA LEU A 92 -22.30 -7.77 11.81
C LEU A 92 -20.92 -7.37 12.39
N ALA A 93 -20.63 -6.08 12.48
CA ALA A 93 -19.36 -5.58 13.05
C ALA A 93 -19.22 -5.92 14.55
N ARG A 94 -20.31 -5.94 15.32
CA ARG A 94 -20.29 -6.34 16.75
C ARG A 94 -20.06 -7.83 16.95
N THR A 95 -20.56 -8.66 16.05
CA THR A 95 -20.45 -10.12 16.16
C THR A 95 -19.20 -10.67 15.48
N ALA A 96 -18.61 -9.90 14.55
CA ALA A 96 -17.45 -10.35 13.81
C ALA A 96 -16.20 -10.46 14.69
N THR A 97 -15.55 -11.61 14.61
CA THR A 97 -14.23 -11.88 15.21
C THR A 97 -13.10 -11.72 14.20
N SER A 98 -13.43 -11.42 12.95
CA SER A 98 -12.55 -11.32 11.79
C SER A 98 -12.74 -9.97 11.11
N PRO A 99 -11.76 -9.47 10.32
CA PRO A 99 -11.95 -8.26 9.52
C PRO A 99 -13.22 -8.30 8.69
N LEU A 100 -13.85 -7.14 8.51
CA LEU A 100 -15.09 -6.98 7.76
C LEU A 100 -14.83 -6.15 6.50
N ALA A 101 -15.15 -6.70 5.33
CA ALA A 101 -15.14 -5.97 4.07
C ALA A 101 -16.54 -5.51 3.71
N VAL A 102 -16.70 -4.27 3.26
CA VAL A 102 -17.98 -3.75 2.75
C VAL A 102 -17.77 -3.29 1.32
N LEU A 103 -18.59 -3.78 0.41
CA LEU A 103 -18.51 -3.44 -1.01
C LEU A 103 -19.89 -3.48 -1.67
N PRO A 104 -20.16 -2.62 -2.68
CA PRO A 104 -21.43 -2.60 -3.38
C PRO A 104 -21.49 -3.67 -4.46
N ALA A 105 -22.69 -4.16 -4.76
CA ALA A 105 -22.92 -5.13 -5.84
C ALA A 105 -22.85 -4.52 -7.24
N ASP A 106 -22.99 -3.21 -7.37
CA ASP A 106 -22.83 -2.45 -8.63
C ASP A 106 -21.36 -2.21 -9.04
N LEU A 107 -20.46 -3.02 -8.52
CA LEU A 107 -19.02 -2.88 -8.71
C LEU A 107 -18.54 -3.73 -9.90
N LEU A 108 -17.82 -3.09 -10.83
CA LEU A 108 -17.05 -3.75 -11.89
C LEU A 108 -15.56 -3.55 -11.64
N ALA A 109 -14.87 -4.63 -11.30
CA ALA A 109 -13.46 -4.59 -10.94
C ALA A 109 -12.71 -5.81 -11.50
N HIS A 110 -11.39 -5.67 -11.64
CA HIS A 110 -10.51 -6.83 -11.72
C HIS A 110 -10.42 -7.50 -10.35
N THR A 111 -10.38 -8.82 -10.31
CA THR A 111 -10.18 -9.58 -9.07
C THR A 111 -8.87 -9.19 -8.38
N GLU A 112 -7.86 -8.88 -9.16
CA GLU A 112 -6.55 -8.39 -8.70
C GLU A 112 -6.64 -7.04 -7.96
N ALA A 113 -7.52 -6.15 -8.41
CA ALA A 113 -7.74 -4.88 -7.71
C ALA A 113 -8.36 -5.09 -6.32
N LEU A 114 -9.30 -6.02 -6.21
CA LEU A 114 -9.87 -6.45 -4.93
C LEU A 114 -8.83 -7.15 -4.05
N ALA A 115 -7.97 -7.98 -4.65
CA ALA A 115 -6.93 -8.71 -3.96
C ALA A 115 -5.88 -7.80 -3.31
N LEU A 116 -5.61 -6.61 -3.85
CA LEU A 116 -4.69 -5.63 -3.24
C LEU A 116 -5.10 -5.25 -1.81
N LEU A 117 -6.39 -5.17 -1.54
CA LEU A 117 -6.92 -4.85 -0.22
C LEU A 117 -7.33 -6.11 0.55
N LEU A 118 -8.15 -6.98 -0.04
CA LEU A 118 -8.77 -8.13 0.63
C LEU A 118 -7.82 -9.32 0.78
N GLY A 119 -6.82 -9.44 -0.09
CA GLY A 119 -5.79 -10.48 -0.04
C GLY A 119 -4.58 -10.13 0.83
N HIS A 120 -4.49 -8.92 1.38
CA HIS A 120 -3.34 -8.50 2.18
C HIS A 120 -3.31 -9.23 3.53
N PRO A 121 -2.21 -9.94 3.90
CA PRO A 121 -2.18 -10.80 5.09
C PRO A 121 -2.38 -10.03 6.41
N ALA A 122 -1.89 -8.80 6.51
CA ALA A 122 -2.07 -7.97 7.70
C ALA A 122 -3.49 -7.39 7.81
N ARG A 123 -4.28 -7.43 6.74
CA ARG A 123 -5.67 -6.95 6.67
C ARG A 123 -5.93 -5.65 7.44
N PRO A 124 -5.15 -4.60 7.19
CA PRO A 124 -5.34 -3.32 7.85
C PRO A 124 -6.65 -2.69 7.41
N THR A 125 -7.22 -1.81 8.24
CA THR A 125 -8.32 -0.96 7.80
C THR A 125 -7.88 -0.11 6.62
N GLY A 126 -8.56 -0.24 5.49
CA GLY A 126 -8.18 0.41 4.25
C GLY A 126 -9.33 0.50 3.25
N ALA A 127 -9.15 1.33 2.24
CA ALA A 127 -10.13 1.53 1.18
C ALA A 127 -9.45 1.59 -0.19
N ILE A 128 -10.11 1.04 -1.21
CA ILE A 128 -9.63 1.11 -2.60
C ILE A 128 -9.86 2.52 -3.13
N VAL A 129 -8.78 3.10 -3.66
CA VAL A 129 -8.78 4.45 -4.23
C VAL A 129 -8.15 4.45 -5.62
N ALA A 130 -8.55 5.39 -6.45
CA ALA A 130 -7.93 5.64 -7.74
C ALA A 130 -7.94 7.12 -8.09
N GLY A 131 -7.10 7.51 -9.04
CA GLY A 131 -7.20 8.82 -9.67
C GLY A 131 -8.50 8.96 -10.47
N GLY A 132 -8.77 10.16 -10.96
CA GLY A 132 -9.89 10.47 -11.83
C GLY A 132 -10.78 11.59 -11.30
N VAL A 133 -11.75 11.96 -12.12
CA VAL A 133 -12.70 13.03 -11.78
C VAL A 133 -13.74 12.49 -10.77
N PRO A 134 -13.98 13.19 -9.66
CA PRO A 134 -15.03 12.85 -8.73
C PRO A 134 -16.44 12.85 -9.38
N GLY A 135 -17.30 11.99 -8.90
CA GLY A 135 -18.68 11.86 -9.35
C GLY A 135 -19.54 11.14 -8.30
N PRO A 136 -20.85 10.97 -8.52
CA PRO A 136 -21.76 10.40 -7.55
C PRO A 136 -21.31 9.02 -7.03
N LEU A 137 -20.85 8.14 -7.92
CA LEU A 137 -20.36 6.80 -7.58
C LEU A 137 -18.83 6.73 -7.40
N ARG A 138 -18.16 7.89 -7.41
CA ARG A 138 -16.72 8.06 -7.25
C ARG A 138 -16.43 9.27 -6.37
N PRO A 139 -16.83 9.23 -5.09
CA PRO A 139 -16.69 10.38 -4.20
C PRO A 139 -15.23 10.77 -4.00
N PRO A 140 -14.98 12.08 -3.81
CA PRO A 140 -13.63 12.59 -3.62
C PRO A 140 -13.07 12.15 -2.27
N VAL A 141 -11.77 11.85 -2.24
CA VAL A 141 -11.00 11.64 -1.02
C VAL A 141 -9.71 12.46 -1.05
N ARG A 142 -9.25 12.87 0.13
CA ARG A 142 -7.92 13.45 0.31
C ARG A 142 -7.03 12.46 1.02
N ILE A 143 -5.92 12.13 0.38
CA ILE A 143 -4.91 11.21 0.89
C ILE A 143 -3.72 12.02 1.39
N GLU A 144 -3.28 11.74 2.61
CA GLU A 144 -2.09 12.29 3.25
C GLU A 144 -1.29 11.14 3.87
N GLN A 145 -0.01 11.02 3.51
CA GLN A 145 0.87 9.96 4.05
C GLN A 145 0.24 8.55 3.98
N ASP A 146 -0.22 8.14 2.80
CA ASP A 146 -0.87 6.84 2.52
C ASP A 146 -2.17 6.57 3.31
N ARG A 147 -2.77 7.59 3.92
CA ARG A 147 -4.03 7.48 4.65
C ARG A 147 -5.06 8.44 4.10
N ILE A 148 -6.30 8.03 4.19
CA ILE A 148 -7.43 8.89 3.87
C ILE A 148 -7.62 9.86 5.04
N ALA A 149 -7.32 11.14 4.78
CA ALA A 149 -7.47 12.22 5.75
C ALA A 149 -8.89 12.80 5.73
N SER A 150 -9.58 12.70 4.58
CA SER A 150 -10.93 13.21 4.37
C SER A 150 -11.63 12.40 3.29
N ALA A 151 -12.91 12.10 3.48
CA ALA A 151 -13.75 11.35 2.54
C ALA A 151 -15.09 12.05 2.32
N GLY A 152 -15.49 12.13 1.06
CA GLY A 152 -16.72 12.78 0.62
C GLY A 152 -17.90 11.82 0.49
N THR A 153 -19.10 12.42 0.60
CA THR A 153 -20.39 11.81 0.28
C THR A 153 -21.25 12.91 -0.37
N SER A 154 -22.50 12.65 -0.69
CA SER A 154 -23.43 13.72 -1.11
C SER A 154 -23.58 14.81 -0.05
N PHE A 155 -23.45 14.45 1.22
CA PHE A 155 -23.54 15.37 2.36
C PHE A 155 -22.18 15.94 2.77
N HIS A 156 -21.12 15.11 2.81
CA HIS A 156 -19.79 15.52 3.26
C HIS A 156 -18.91 15.96 2.09
N ARG A 157 -18.36 17.15 2.15
CA ARG A 157 -17.48 17.70 1.12
C ARG A 157 -16.01 17.62 1.52
N VAL A 158 -15.15 17.40 0.52
CA VAL A 158 -13.70 17.31 0.69
C VAL A 158 -13.03 18.49 0.01
N GLY A 159 -12.23 19.23 0.76
CA GLY A 159 -11.33 20.24 0.20
C GLY A 159 -10.05 19.59 -0.31
N GLN A 160 -9.55 20.04 -1.48
CA GLN A 160 -8.29 19.57 -2.08
C GLN A 160 -8.23 18.03 -2.26
N ALA A 161 -9.27 17.44 -2.82
CA ALA A 161 -9.29 16.03 -3.18
C ALA A 161 -8.15 15.70 -4.17
N ASN A 162 -7.44 14.60 -3.93
CA ASN A 162 -6.36 14.11 -4.80
C ASN A 162 -6.59 12.68 -5.29
N ALA A 163 -7.69 12.05 -4.89
CA ALA A 163 -8.13 10.73 -5.37
C ALA A 163 -9.65 10.58 -5.22
N THR A 164 -10.16 9.44 -5.68
CA THR A 164 -11.56 9.04 -5.55
C THR A 164 -11.67 7.68 -4.88
N PHE A 165 -12.68 7.49 -4.04
CA PHE A 165 -13.02 6.18 -3.46
C PHE A 165 -13.75 5.30 -4.47
N ARG A 166 -13.50 4.00 -4.44
CA ARG A 166 -14.05 3.02 -5.39
C ARG A 166 -15.08 2.06 -4.79
N GLY A 167 -15.63 2.39 -3.63
CA GLY A 167 -16.71 1.63 -3.02
C GLY A 167 -16.25 0.46 -2.14
N VAL A 168 -14.98 0.07 -2.14
CA VAL A 168 -14.49 -1.10 -1.38
C VAL A 168 -13.77 -0.66 -0.13
N LEU A 169 -14.29 -1.05 1.02
CA LEU A 169 -13.77 -0.74 2.35
C LEU A 169 -13.48 -2.05 3.11
N LEU A 170 -12.29 -2.18 3.68
CA LEU A 170 -11.95 -3.24 4.62
C LEU A 170 -11.73 -2.62 6.00
N VAL A 171 -12.38 -3.17 7.02
CA VAL A 171 -12.18 -2.75 8.41
C VAL A 171 -11.50 -3.87 9.18
N GLY A 172 -10.30 -3.59 9.64
CA GLY A 172 -9.50 -4.51 10.43
C GLY A 172 -10.13 -4.77 11.81
N ARG A 173 -9.75 -5.89 12.41
CA ARG A 173 -10.29 -6.39 13.69
C ARG A 173 -10.30 -5.34 14.79
N ASP A 174 -9.21 -4.57 14.91
CA ASP A 174 -9.04 -3.56 15.97
C ASP A 174 -9.99 -2.36 15.83
N HIS A 175 -10.66 -2.22 14.69
CA HIS A 175 -11.56 -1.10 14.40
C HIS A 175 -13.03 -1.51 14.22
N LEU A 176 -13.38 -2.79 14.44
CA LEU A 176 -14.77 -3.28 14.30
C LEU A 176 -15.73 -2.60 15.27
N ALA A 177 -15.31 -2.37 16.52
CA ALA A 177 -16.11 -1.64 17.48
C ALA A 177 -16.40 -0.21 17.01
N GLY A 178 -15.38 0.48 16.49
CA GLY A 178 -15.55 1.82 15.90
C GLY A 178 -16.45 1.83 14.66
N LEU A 179 -16.39 0.76 13.83
CA LEU A 179 -17.32 0.60 12.71
C LEU A 179 -18.75 0.46 13.19
N ALA A 180 -18.99 -0.38 14.22
CA ALA A 180 -20.31 -0.60 14.76
C ALA A 180 -20.92 0.69 15.33
N GLU A 181 -20.15 1.46 16.10
CA GLU A 181 -20.59 2.76 16.64
C GLU A 181 -20.91 3.77 15.53
N VAL A 182 -20.03 3.90 14.55
CA VAL A 182 -20.22 4.80 13.42
C VAL A 182 -21.44 4.42 12.59
N ALA A 183 -21.61 3.14 12.30
CA ALA A 183 -22.75 2.67 11.52
C ALA A 183 -24.09 2.92 12.24
N GLU A 184 -24.14 2.77 13.57
CA GLU A 184 -25.32 3.05 14.36
C GLU A 184 -25.61 4.57 14.42
N GLU A 185 -24.60 5.40 14.68
CA GLU A 185 -24.76 6.86 14.68
C GLU A 185 -25.25 7.37 13.30
N LEU A 186 -24.67 6.83 12.21
CA LEU A 186 -25.13 7.14 10.85
C LEU A 186 -26.57 6.68 10.59
N ALA A 187 -26.95 5.49 11.06
CA ALA A 187 -28.33 4.99 10.93
C ALA A 187 -29.33 5.90 11.60
N ASP A 188 -29.03 6.39 12.81
CA ASP A 188 -29.87 7.31 13.54
C ASP A 188 -29.96 8.68 12.85
N LEU A 189 -28.84 9.19 12.33
CA LEU A 189 -28.81 10.43 11.57
C LEU A 189 -29.61 10.36 10.26
N VAL A 190 -29.54 9.22 9.55
CA VAL A 190 -30.34 8.97 8.33
C VAL A 190 -31.83 8.86 8.68
N ALA A 191 -32.19 8.09 9.71
CA ALA A 191 -33.57 7.95 10.16
C ALA A 191 -34.16 9.31 10.63
N GLY A 192 -33.35 10.12 11.29
CA GLY A 192 -33.70 11.49 11.72
C GLY A 192 -33.68 12.55 10.61
N ARG A 193 -33.35 12.17 9.36
CA ARG A 193 -33.20 13.07 8.20
C ARG A 193 -32.17 14.20 8.42
N ASN A 194 -31.17 13.96 9.26
CA ASN A 194 -30.11 14.93 9.57
C ASN A 194 -28.96 14.93 8.54
N LEU A 195 -28.96 13.98 7.59
CA LEU A 195 -28.03 13.92 6.46
C LEU A 195 -28.83 14.13 5.16
N ALA A 196 -29.02 15.38 4.78
CA ALA A 196 -29.80 15.72 3.60
C ALA A 196 -29.09 15.34 2.30
N GLY A 197 -29.83 14.73 1.36
CA GLY A 197 -29.33 14.37 0.02
C GLY A 197 -28.54 13.09 -0.09
N VAL A 198 -28.39 12.32 0.99
CA VAL A 198 -27.75 11.01 0.98
C VAL A 198 -28.70 9.98 0.40
N GLY A 199 -28.21 9.20 -0.57
CA GLY A 199 -28.95 8.11 -1.24
C GLY A 199 -28.60 6.72 -0.72
N ASP A 200 -29.48 5.75 -1.00
CA ASP A 200 -29.34 4.35 -0.59
C ASP A 200 -28.04 3.69 -1.10
N HIS A 201 -27.50 4.21 -2.19
CA HIS A 201 -26.27 3.68 -2.79
C HIS A 201 -24.97 4.11 -2.07
N GLU A 202 -25.06 5.04 -1.09
CA GLU A 202 -23.90 5.67 -0.45
C GLU A 202 -23.45 4.98 0.85
N LEU A 203 -23.90 3.77 1.14
CA LEU A 203 -23.54 3.07 2.37
C LEU A 203 -22.01 2.95 2.57
N PRO A 204 -21.22 2.46 1.59
CA PRO A 204 -19.75 2.35 1.76
C PRO A 204 -19.07 3.71 1.95
N GLU A 205 -19.58 4.74 1.27
CA GLU A 205 -19.08 6.12 1.34
C GLU A 205 -19.32 6.73 2.71
N LEU A 206 -20.53 6.54 3.26
CA LEU A 206 -20.90 7.01 4.60
C LEU A 206 -20.03 6.34 5.67
N LEU A 207 -19.84 5.03 5.58
CA LEU A 207 -18.99 4.30 6.52
C LEU A 207 -17.53 4.78 6.44
N LEU A 208 -17.01 5.00 5.24
CA LEU A 208 -15.67 5.55 5.07
C LEU A 208 -15.55 6.95 5.68
N ALA A 209 -16.48 7.86 5.36
CA ALA A 209 -16.49 9.22 5.90
C ALA A 209 -16.62 9.21 7.42
N GLY A 210 -17.50 8.37 7.96
CA GLY A 210 -17.72 8.21 9.38
C GLY A 210 -16.45 7.73 10.11
N LEU A 211 -15.82 6.66 9.62
CA LEU A 211 -14.59 6.12 10.21
C LEU A 211 -13.45 7.15 10.22
N VAL A 212 -13.28 7.88 9.11
CA VAL A 212 -12.26 8.94 9.03
C VAL A 212 -12.55 10.05 10.04
N ARG A 213 -13.82 10.45 10.22
CA ARG A 213 -14.22 11.51 11.14
C ARG A 213 -14.08 11.15 12.61
N VAL A 214 -14.26 9.87 12.96
CA VAL A 214 -13.99 9.40 14.34
C VAL A 214 -12.51 9.06 14.57
N GLY A 215 -11.66 9.34 13.57
CA GLY A 215 -10.21 9.21 13.69
C GLY A 215 -9.68 7.79 13.49
N VAL A 216 -10.45 6.87 12.91
CA VAL A 216 -9.94 5.55 12.50
C VAL A 216 -8.96 5.72 11.35
N PRO A 217 -7.73 5.18 11.46
CA PRO A 217 -6.73 5.31 10.41
C PRO A 217 -7.08 4.38 9.23
N VAL A 218 -7.64 4.93 8.17
CA VAL A 218 -7.95 4.18 6.94
C VAL A 218 -6.82 4.33 5.94
N LYS A 219 -6.19 3.22 5.57
CA LYS A 219 -5.13 3.19 4.56
C LYS A 219 -5.72 3.38 3.17
N ALA A 220 -5.11 4.24 2.36
CA ALA A 220 -5.44 4.34 0.94
C ALA A 220 -4.72 3.22 0.16
N VAL A 221 -5.47 2.43 -0.61
CA VAL A 221 -4.94 1.35 -1.45
C VAL A 221 -5.18 1.69 -2.91
N PRO A 222 -4.17 2.25 -3.60
CA PRO A 222 -4.28 2.60 -5.01
C PRO A 222 -4.25 1.34 -5.88
N ILE A 223 -5.09 1.31 -6.92
CA ILE A 223 -5.21 0.16 -7.84
C ILE A 223 -4.24 0.24 -9.04
N GLY A 224 -3.46 1.30 -9.17
CA GLY A 224 -2.57 1.48 -10.32
C GLY A 224 -3.33 1.51 -11.64
N GLY A 225 -2.88 0.71 -12.62
CA GLY A 225 -3.51 0.57 -13.93
C GLY A 225 -4.68 -0.41 -13.99
N LEU A 226 -5.06 -1.05 -12.86
CA LEU A 226 -6.22 -1.94 -12.80
C LEU A 226 -7.53 -1.16 -12.84
N HIS A 227 -8.59 -1.80 -13.33
CA HIS A 227 -9.92 -1.21 -13.37
C HIS A 227 -10.72 -1.59 -12.12
N CYS A 228 -11.38 -0.60 -11.52
CA CYS A 228 -12.35 -0.76 -10.44
C CYS A 228 -13.27 0.45 -10.44
N THR A 229 -14.55 0.25 -10.76
CA THR A 229 -15.53 1.32 -10.81
C THR A 229 -16.92 0.82 -10.43
N ARG A 230 -17.72 1.70 -9.87
CA ARG A 230 -19.15 1.49 -9.68
C ARG A 230 -19.89 1.96 -10.91
N VAL A 231 -21.04 1.37 -11.19
CA VAL A 231 -21.87 1.69 -12.34
C VAL A 231 -23.31 2.00 -11.89
N GLY A 232 -23.94 2.99 -12.52
CA GLY A 232 -25.28 3.46 -12.17
C GLY A 232 -26.36 2.95 -13.09
N ASP A 233 -26.00 2.48 -14.30
CA ASP A 233 -26.95 1.99 -15.30
C ASP A 233 -26.29 0.96 -16.24
N ALA A 234 -27.11 0.39 -17.15
CA ALA A 234 -26.65 -0.62 -18.10
C ALA A 234 -25.64 -0.09 -19.13
N ASP A 235 -25.73 1.17 -19.53
CA ASP A 235 -24.81 1.78 -20.48
C ASP A 235 -23.42 2.00 -19.85
N GLU A 236 -23.39 2.45 -18.60
CA GLU A 236 -22.18 2.54 -17.81
C GLU A 236 -21.56 1.15 -17.59
N ALA A 237 -22.37 0.15 -17.27
CA ALA A 237 -21.90 -1.22 -17.12
C ALA A 237 -21.28 -1.75 -18.41
N GLY A 238 -21.92 -1.52 -19.57
CA GLY A 238 -21.37 -1.89 -20.87
C GLY A 238 -20.04 -1.16 -21.21
N ARG A 239 -19.89 0.11 -20.86
CA ARG A 239 -18.62 0.84 -21.00
C ARG A 239 -17.54 0.29 -20.09
N ALA A 240 -17.85 0.13 -18.81
CA ALA A 240 -16.92 -0.36 -17.80
C ALA A 240 -16.44 -1.79 -18.12
N LEU A 241 -17.29 -2.66 -18.66
CA LEU A 241 -16.91 -4.00 -19.09
C LEU A 241 -15.91 -3.95 -20.26
N ARG A 242 -16.11 -3.04 -21.23
CA ARG A 242 -15.14 -2.85 -22.33
C ARG A 242 -13.81 -2.31 -21.84
N GLU A 243 -13.84 -1.32 -20.93
CA GLU A 243 -12.63 -0.77 -20.32
C GLU A 243 -11.88 -1.83 -19.51
N LEU A 244 -12.60 -2.66 -18.75
CA LEU A 244 -12.04 -3.77 -18.00
C LEU A 244 -11.38 -4.79 -18.92
N ALA A 245 -12.01 -5.16 -20.04
CA ALA A 245 -11.45 -6.11 -21.00
C ALA A 245 -10.24 -5.55 -21.79
N ALA A 246 -10.11 -4.24 -21.87
CA ALA A 246 -9.00 -3.59 -22.58
C ALA A 246 -7.72 -3.49 -21.77
N VAL A 247 -7.77 -3.72 -20.43
CA VAL A 247 -6.60 -3.63 -19.57
C VAL A 247 -5.76 -4.90 -19.65
N ASP A 248 -4.48 -4.75 -19.94
CA ASP A 248 -3.48 -5.82 -19.73
C ASP A 248 -3.23 -5.96 -18.20
N VAL A 249 -3.91 -6.93 -17.62
CA VAL A 249 -3.86 -7.20 -16.16
C VAL A 249 -2.43 -7.52 -15.70
N ASP A 250 -1.67 -8.27 -16.48
CA ASP A 250 -0.28 -8.61 -16.14
C ASP A 250 0.63 -7.39 -16.15
N ALA A 251 0.48 -6.51 -17.14
CA ALA A 251 1.21 -5.26 -17.17
C ALA A 251 0.82 -4.34 -15.99
N ALA A 252 -0.48 -4.20 -15.72
CA ALA A 252 -0.99 -3.40 -14.61
C ALA A 252 -0.53 -3.93 -13.24
N ARG A 253 -0.50 -5.26 -13.04
CA ARG A 253 0.03 -5.89 -11.81
C ARG A 253 1.52 -5.64 -11.64
N LEU A 254 2.29 -5.71 -12.72
CA LEU A 254 3.72 -5.43 -12.69
C LEU A 254 3.99 -3.96 -12.35
N ASP A 255 3.24 -3.05 -12.94
CA ASP A 255 3.37 -1.62 -12.62
C ASP A 255 2.96 -1.31 -11.18
N ALA A 256 1.89 -1.94 -10.68
CA ALA A 256 1.48 -1.85 -9.28
C ALA A 256 2.48 -2.50 -8.29
N ALA A 257 3.27 -3.47 -8.75
CA ALA A 257 4.30 -4.11 -7.95
C ALA A 257 5.53 -3.21 -7.70
N ILE A 258 5.75 -2.19 -8.55
CA ILE A 258 6.82 -1.21 -8.38
C ILE A 258 6.36 -0.16 -7.36
N LYS A 259 7.19 0.12 -6.36
CA LYS A 259 6.90 1.18 -5.39
C LYS A 259 7.03 2.56 -6.06
N SER A 260 6.03 3.41 -5.88
CA SER A 260 6.08 4.81 -6.34
C SER A 260 7.05 5.67 -5.53
N ASP A 261 7.46 5.21 -4.35
CA ASP A 261 8.29 5.95 -3.40
C ASP A 261 9.74 5.44 -3.28
N ASP A 262 10.24 4.74 -4.30
CA ASP A 262 11.63 4.28 -4.37
C ASP A 262 12.61 5.45 -4.58
N GLY A 263 13.90 5.25 -4.20
CA GLY A 263 14.96 6.22 -4.42
C GLY A 263 15.22 6.48 -5.91
N PHE A 264 16.01 7.51 -6.20
CA PHE A 264 16.37 7.88 -7.58
C PHE A 264 17.05 6.73 -8.32
N PHE A 265 18.10 6.15 -7.71
CA PHE A 265 18.83 5.04 -8.31
C PHE A 265 17.95 3.82 -8.58
N THR A 266 17.12 3.42 -7.62
CA THR A 266 16.19 2.30 -7.77
C THR A 266 15.21 2.57 -8.91
N THR A 267 14.62 3.76 -8.96
CA THR A 267 13.61 4.11 -9.97
C THR A 267 14.18 4.08 -11.39
N PHE A 268 15.34 4.72 -11.60
CA PHE A 268 15.90 4.90 -12.96
C PHE A 268 16.85 3.78 -13.39
N CYS A 269 17.61 3.18 -12.48
CA CYS A 269 18.62 2.19 -12.84
C CYS A 269 18.19 0.74 -12.58
N VAL A 270 17.12 0.51 -11.84
CA VAL A 270 16.67 -0.86 -11.50
C VAL A 270 15.25 -1.12 -11.97
N SER A 271 14.27 -0.29 -11.57
CA SER A 271 12.85 -0.58 -11.80
C SER A 271 12.46 -0.65 -13.28
N SER A 272 13.22 0.02 -14.18
CA SER A 272 12.97 0.00 -15.62
C SER A 272 13.06 -1.39 -16.23
N TRP A 273 13.94 -2.26 -15.73
CA TRP A 273 14.17 -3.61 -16.27
C TRP A 273 13.89 -4.74 -15.28
N SER A 274 13.84 -4.49 -13.98
CA SER A 274 13.52 -5.50 -12.95
C SER A 274 12.17 -6.18 -13.20
N ARG A 275 11.21 -5.51 -13.85
CA ARG A 275 9.92 -6.09 -14.27
C ARG A 275 10.07 -7.36 -15.09
N HIS A 276 11.12 -7.45 -15.91
CA HIS A 276 11.40 -8.66 -16.70
C HIS A 276 11.87 -9.82 -15.83
N LEU A 277 12.68 -9.50 -14.80
CA LEU A 277 13.12 -10.48 -13.81
C LEU A 277 11.96 -10.96 -12.92
N VAL A 278 11.04 -10.08 -12.55
CA VAL A 278 9.84 -10.44 -11.81
C VAL A 278 8.99 -11.45 -12.60
N ARG A 279 8.76 -11.17 -13.91
CA ARG A 279 8.05 -12.11 -14.79
C ARG A 279 8.78 -13.47 -14.88
N LEU A 280 10.10 -13.44 -15.03
CA LEU A 280 10.91 -14.67 -15.11
C LEU A 280 10.85 -15.46 -13.80
N ALA A 281 11.03 -14.78 -12.65
CA ALA A 281 10.96 -15.41 -11.33
C ALA A 281 9.56 -16.00 -11.06
N ALA A 282 8.50 -15.30 -11.45
CA ALA A 282 7.12 -15.78 -11.34
C ALA A 282 6.88 -17.01 -12.23
N LYS A 283 7.35 -17.01 -13.49
CA LYS A 283 7.28 -18.16 -14.39
C LYS A 283 8.08 -19.36 -13.87
N ALA A 284 9.22 -19.10 -13.22
CA ALA A 284 10.04 -20.13 -12.58
C ALA A 284 9.49 -20.59 -11.21
N HIS A 285 8.30 -20.11 -10.82
CA HIS A 285 7.66 -20.43 -9.53
C HIS A 285 8.54 -20.13 -8.30
N LEU A 286 9.48 -19.18 -8.41
CA LEU A 286 10.31 -18.77 -7.30
C LEU A 286 9.46 -18.07 -6.23
N THR A 287 9.83 -18.31 -4.97
CA THR A 287 9.23 -17.56 -3.86
C THR A 287 10.01 -16.25 -3.59
N PRO A 288 9.38 -15.21 -3.04
CA PRO A 288 10.10 -14.00 -2.64
C PRO A 288 11.30 -14.31 -1.74
N ASN A 289 11.14 -15.17 -0.73
CA ASN A 289 12.22 -15.54 0.19
C ASN A 289 13.39 -16.27 -0.52
N THR A 290 13.12 -17.04 -1.57
CA THR A 290 14.18 -17.64 -2.39
C THR A 290 15.00 -16.58 -3.10
N VAL A 291 14.34 -15.55 -3.64
CA VAL A 291 15.01 -14.44 -4.32
C VAL A 291 15.82 -13.59 -3.33
N THR A 292 15.30 -13.35 -2.11
CA THR A 292 16.06 -12.73 -1.01
C THR A 292 17.32 -13.55 -0.68
N GLY A 293 17.21 -14.88 -0.59
CA GLY A 293 18.37 -15.77 -0.38
C GLY A 293 19.42 -15.66 -1.50
N MET A 294 18.98 -15.58 -2.75
CA MET A 294 19.88 -15.37 -3.90
C MET A 294 20.56 -14.00 -3.85
N SER A 295 19.84 -12.94 -3.45
CA SER A 295 20.38 -11.60 -3.22
C SER A 295 21.50 -11.62 -2.19
N VAL A 296 21.27 -12.26 -1.03
CA VAL A 296 22.28 -12.42 0.02
C VAL A 296 23.50 -13.20 -0.49
N GLY A 297 23.29 -14.30 -1.22
CA GLY A 297 24.37 -15.07 -1.82
C GLY A 297 25.26 -14.24 -2.73
N LEU A 298 24.69 -13.38 -3.58
CA LEU A 298 25.44 -12.44 -4.41
C LEU A 298 26.18 -11.38 -3.60
N ALA A 299 25.61 -10.91 -2.50
CA ALA A 299 26.29 -9.96 -1.61
C ALA A 299 27.51 -10.60 -0.93
N VAL A 300 27.44 -11.88 -0.54
CA VAL A 300 28.57 -12.64 -0.02
C VAL A 300 29.66 -12.77 -1.09
N ILE A 301 29.27 -13.13 -2.31
CA ILE A 301 30.20 -13.22 -3.45
C ILE A 301 30.87 -11.87 -3.69
N ALA A 302 30.11 -10.77 -3.68
CA ALA A 302 30.66 -9.40 -3.81
C ALA A 302 31.67 -9.10 -2.72
N ALA A 303 31.35 -9.42 -1.46
CA ALA A 303 32.25 -9.21 -0.33
C ALA A 303 33.54 -10.02 -0.45
N VAL A 304 33.46 -11.28 -0.89
CA VAL A 304 34.64 -12.13 -1.16
C VAL A 304 35.51 -11.50 -2.25
N TRP A 305 34.93 -11.02 -3.34
CA TRP A 305 35.70 -10.33 -4.39
C TRP A 305 36.37 -9.06 -3.86
N PHE A 306 35.69 -8.27 -3.04
CA PHE A 306 36.28 -7.06 -2.44
C PHE A 306 37.50 -7.37 -1.56
N THR A 307 37.61 -8.55 -0.94
CA THR A 307 38.80 -8.92 -0.16
C THR A 307 40.07 -9.03 -1.01
N GLY A 308 39.93 -9.24 -2.32
CA GLY A 308 41.08 -9.31 -3.23
C GLY A 308 41.83 -8.00 -3.43
N GLY A 309 41.23 -6.83 -3.17
CA GLY A 309 41.84 -5.53 -3.12
C GLY A 309 42.40 -4.97 -4.45
N HIS A 310 42.56 -5.80 -5.46
CA HIS A 310 43.04 -5.38 -6.78
C HIS A 310 41.87 -4.94 -7.68
N ARG A 311 42.15 -4.10 -8.68
CA ARG A 311 41.14 -3.42 -9.50
C ARG A 311 40.13 -4.36 -10.15
N GLY A 312 40.58 -5.51 -10.67
CA GLY A 312 39.65 -6.52 -11.24
C GLY A 312 38.70 -7.11 -10.22
N ALA A 313 39.21 -7.42 -9.02
CA ALA A 313 38.39 -7.92 -7.92
C ALA A 313 37.35 -6.89 -7.46
N MET A 314 37.77 -5.62 -7.31
CA MET A 314 36.87 -4.53 -6.93
C MET A 314 35.76 -4.30 -7.95
N LEU A 315 36.04 -4.35 -9.25
CA LEU A 315 35.04 -4.23 -10.31
C LEU A 315 34.06 -5.41 -10.29
N THR A 316 34.59 -6.65 -10.18
CA THR A 316 33.72 -7.86 -10.10
C THR A 316 32.84 -7.81 -8.86
N GLY A 317 33.40 -7.42 -7.71
CA GLY A 317 32.62 -7.21 -6.48
C GLY A 317 31.53 -6.14 -6.63
N ALA A 318 31.85 -5.02 -7.29
CA ALA A 318 30.90 -3.96 -7.55
C ALA A 318 29.72 -4.42 -8.44
N VAL A 319 30.01 -5.19 -9.49
CA VAL A 319 28.97 -5.78 -10.36
C VAL A 319 28.10 -6.78 -9.57
N ALA A 320 28.72 -7.67 -8.79
CA ALA A 320 28.00 -8.64 -7.98
C ALA A 320 27.10 -7.95 -6.94
N LEU A 321 27.60 -6.87 -6.32
CA LEU A 321 26.80 -6.07 -5.38
C LEU A 321 25.61 -5.38 -6.06
N TYR A 322 25.80 -4.84 -7.25
CA TYR A 322 24.70 -4.27 -8.03
C TYR A 322 23.64 -5.31 -8.36
N LEU A 323 24.04 -6.51 -8.80
CA LEU A 323 23.11 -7.60 -9.09
C LEU A 323 22.39 -8.11 -7.82
N SER A 324 23.09 -8.16 -6.69
CA SER A 324 22.48 -8.43 -5.39
C SER A 324 21.36 -7.45 -5.08
N PHE A 325 21.60 -6.14 -5.25
CA PHE A 325 20.60 -5.11 -5.02
C PHE A 325 19.42 -5.20 -5.99
N VAL A 326 19.68 -5.57 -7.25
CA VAL A 326 18.59 -5.80 -8.22
C VAL A 326 17.69 -6.94 -7.77
N LEU A 327 18.26 -8.07 -7.33
CA LEU A 327 17.45 -9.20 -6.82
C LEU A 327 16.67 -8.83 -5.56
N ASP A 328 17.22 -8.00 -4.72
CA ASP A 328 16.56 -7.44 -3.56
C ASP A 328 15.32 -6.60 -3.92
N CYS A 329 15.42 -5.79 -4.94
CA CYS A 329 14.25 -5.09 -5.48
C CYS A 329 13.22 -6.06 -6.09
N VAL A 330 13.68 -7.14 -6.72
CA VAL A 330 12.83 -8.14 -7.38
C VAL A 330 12.03 -8.95 -6.37
N ASP A 331 12.57 -9.29 -5.19
CA ASP A 331 11.83 -10.10 -4.20
C ASP A 331 10.60 -9.37 -3.67
N GLY A 332 10.74 -8.10 -3.33
CA GLY A 332 9.61 -7.26 -2.92
C GLY A 332 8.62 -7.00 -4.04
N GLN A 333 9.09 -6.82 -5.29
CA GLN A 333 8.22 -6.71 -6.45
C GLN A 333 7.50 -8.04 -6.73
N LEU A 334 8.19 -9.18 -6.61
CA LEU A 334 7.60 -10.51 -6.78
C LEU A 334 6.54 -10.79 -5.71
N ALA A 335 6.79 -10.41 -4.45
CA ALA A 335 5.81 -10.54 -3.38
C ALA A 335 4.52 -9.77 -3.70
N ARG A 336 4.65 -8.53 -4.18
CA ARG A 336 3.50 -7.71 -4.60
C ARG A 336 2.81 -8.25 -5.85
N TYR A 337 3.57 -8.67 -6.86
CA TYR A 337 3.05 -9.22 -8.10
C TYR A 337 2.29 -10.52 -7.90
N THR A 338 2.81 -11.42 -7.05
CA THR A 338 2.19 -12.73 -6.78
C THR A 338 1.18 -12.71 -5.64
N GLY A 339 1.07 -11.59 -4.88
CA GLY A 339 0.25 -11.51 -3.68
C GLY A 339 0.77 -12.35 -2.50
N ARG A 340 1.99 -12.88 -2.59
CA ARG A 340 2.60 -13.75 -1.55
C ARG A 340 3.35 -12.91 -0.53
N PHE A 341 2.61 -12.41 0.45
CA PHE A 341 3.17 -11.70 1.58
C PHE A 341 3.28 -12.63 2.80
N SER A 342 4.38 -12.51 3.55
CA SER A 342 4.50 -13.14 4.86
C SER A 342 5.17 -12.19 5.85
N ALA A 343 4.76 -12.27 7.12
CA ALA A 343 5.38 -11.49 8.19
C ALA A 343 6.87 -11.88 8.35
N LEU A 344 7.16 -13.18 8.21
CA LEU A 344 8.53 -13.70 8.21
C LEU A 344 9.34 -13.14 7.03
N GLY A 345 8.75 -13.07 5.83
CA GLY A 345 9.43 -12.54 4.65
C GLY A 345 9.84 -11.08 4.81
N GLY A 346 8.94 -10.23 5.29
CA GLY A 346 9.27 -8.82 5.54
C GLY A 346 10.30 -8.62 6.65
N TRP A 347 10.29 -9.47 7.68
CA TRP A 347 11.30 -9.46 8.74
C TRP A 347 12.67 -9.95 8.21
N LEU A 348 12.67 -11.03 7.44
CA LEU A 348 13.87 -11.59 6.81
C LEU A 348 14.54 -10.58 5.89
N ASP A 349 13.78 -9.95 5.00
CA ASP A 349 14.21 -8.89 4.11
C ASP A 349 14.93 -7.76 4.87
N ALA A 350 14.29 -7.24 5.92
CA ALA A 350 14.87 -6.18 6.74
C ALA A 350 16.20 -6.57 7.42
N ILE A 351 16.36 -7.82 7.87
CA ILE A 351 17.60 -8.32 8.49
C ILE A 351 18.67 -8.58 7.42
N CYS A 352 18.29 -9.21 6.31
CA CYS A 352 19.21 -9.51 5.22
C CYS A 352 19.83 -8.26 4.63
N ASP A 353 19.07 -7.17 4.52
CA ASP A 353 19.57 -5.87 4.09
C ASP A 353 20.73 -5.36 4.97
N ARG A 354 20.60 -5.52 6.28
CA ARG A 354 21.65 -5.10 7.22
C ARG A 354 22.86 -6.03 7.14
N LEU A 355 22.62 -7.32 7.07
CA LEU A 355 23.67 -8.31 6.96
C LEU A 355 24.50 -8.13 5.69
N LYS A 356 23.84 -7.90 4.55
CA LYS A 356 24.53 -7.59 3.27
C LYS A 356 25.48 -6.39 3.40
N GLU A 357 25.01 -5.32 4.02
CA GLU A 357 25.80 -4.10 4.23
C GLU A 357 27.03 -4.38 5.11
N PHE A 358 26.87 -5.11 6.21
CA PHE A 358 27.96 -5.44 7.11
C PHE A 358 29.03 -6.31 6.45
N ILE A 359 28.60 -7.34 5.70
CA ILE A 359 29.52 -8.25 4.99
C ILE A 359 30.31 -7.49 3.91
N VAL A 360 29.67 -6.60 3.18
CA VAL A 360 30.30 -5.79 2.14
C VAL A 360 31.33 -4.83 2.73
N TYR A 361 31.03 -4.16 3.85
CA TYR A 361 31.98 -3.28 4.54
C TYR A 361 33.20 -4.06 5.05
N ALA A 362 32.99 -5.26 5.60
CA ALA A 362 34.09 -6.14 6.03
C ALA A 362 34.95 -6.57 4.84
N GLY A 363 34.36 -6.96 3.72
CA GLY A 363 35.08 -7.35 2.51
C GLY A 363 35.98 -6.21 1.98
N LEU A 364 35.43 -5.00 1.90
CA LEU A 364 36.16 -3.79 1.49
C LEU A 364 37.32 -3.45 2.44
N ALA A 365 37.09 -3.58 3.77
CA ALA A 365 38.10 -3.29 4.78
C ALA A 365 39.26 -4.30 4.76
N ILE A 366 38.96 -5.59 4.54
CA ILE A 366 39.95 -6.67 4.41
C ILE A 366 40.80 -6.46 3.16
N GLY A 367 40.19 -6.08 2.02
CA GLY A 367 40.88 -5.90 0.75
C GLY A 367 41.78 -4.65 0.68
N TYR A 368 41.68 -3.75 1.65
CA TYR A 368 42.50 -2.55 1.65
C TYR A 368 43.89 -2.81 2.28
N PRO A 369 44.99 -2.46 1.58
CA PRO A 369 46.34 -2.75 2.07
C PRO A 369 46.63 -2.16 3.45
N GLY A 370 47.34 -2.93 4.29
CA GLY A 370 47.80 -2.50 5.61
C GLY A 370 46.71 -2.29 6.67
N GLY A 371 45.47 -2.73 6.43
CA GLY A 371 44.38 -2.64 7.41
C GLY A 371 43.89 -1.21 7.70
N GLY A 372 44.36 -0.22 6.99
CA GLY A 372 44.04 1.19 7.26
C GLY A 372 42.60 1.61 6.99
N ALA A 373 41.80 0.75 6.37
CA ALA A 373 40.38 1.02 6.11
C ALA A 373 39.47 0.62 7.29
N TRP A 374 39.90 -0.20 8.23
CA TRP A 374 39.05 -0.68 9.35
C TRP A 374 38.47 0.45 10.22
N PRO A 375 39.24 1.48 10.63
CA PRO A 375 38.64 2.57 11.40
C PRO A 375 37.55 3.30 10.63
N LEU A 376 37.72 3.48 9.31
CA LEU A 376 36.72 4.12 8.45
C LEU A 376 35.49 3.23 8.26
N ALA A 377 35.68 1.92 8.09
CA ALA A 377 34.60 0.95 7.99
C ALA A 377 33.74 0.92 9.26
N ILE A 378 34.40 0.88 10.43
CA ILE A 378 33.71 0.91 11.72
C ILE A 378 32.96 2.24 11.90
N ALA A 379 33.59 3.37 11.59
CA ALA A 379 32.93 4.67 11.66
C ALA A 379 31.69 4.76 10.73
N ALA A 380 31.81 4.29 9.47
CA ALA A 380 30.69 4.23 8.53
C ALA A 380 29.58 3.34 9.04
N LEU A 381 29.91 2.18 9.62
CA LEU A 381 28.98 1.27 10.23
C LEU A 381 28.24 1.91 11.42
N LEU A 382 28.95 2.58 12.30
CA LEU A 382 28.36 3.28 13.45
C LEU A 382 27.37 4.37 13.01
N VAL A 383 27.75 5.18 12.03
CA VAL A 383 26.84 6.20 11.45
C VAL A 383 25.58 5.53 10.89
N GLN A 384 25.74 4.43 10.19
CA GLN A 384 24.62 3.74 9.56
C GLN A 384 23.70 3.07 10.58
N VAL A 385 24.25 2.39 11.59
CA VAL A 385 23.47 1.77 12.68
C VAL A 385 22.72 2.86 13.47
N THR A 386 23.38 3.97 13.80
CA THR A 386 22.76 5.11 14.48
C THR A 386 21.58 5.67 13.69
N ARG A 387 21.72 5.80 12.36
CA ARG A 387 20.61 6.23 11.49
C ARG A 387 19.44 5.27 11.57
N HIS A 388 19.68 3.97 11.46
CA HIS A 388 18.61 2.96 11.55
C HIS A 388 17.93 2.95 12.91
N MET A 389 18.71 3.00 14.00
CA MET A 389 18.14 3.07 15.36
C MET A 389 17.28 4.33 15.53
N ALA A 390 17.76 5.48 15.06
CA ALA A 390 16.99 6.72 15.10
C ALA A 390 15.69 6.60 14.27
N ASP A 391 15.71 5.89 13.13
CA ASP A 391 14.54 5.66 12.29
C ASP A 391 13.50 4.77 12.99
N PHE A 392 13.93 3.63 13.53
CA PHE A 392 13.06 2.71 14.25
C PHE A 392 12.52 3.31 15.56
N ALA A 393 13.37 3.97 16.35
CA ALA A 393 12.95 4.61 17.60
C ALA A 393 11.91 5.71 17.34
N TYR A 394 12.13 6.56 16.33
CA TYR A 394 11.17 7.59 15.96
C TYR A 394 9.84 7.00 15.44
N ALA A 395 9.91 5.96 14.60
CA ALA A 395 8.71 5.28 14.10
C ALA A 395 7.92 4.63 15.25
N GLY A 396 8.62 3.96 16.19
CA GLY A 396 8.03 3.35 17.38
C GLY A 396 7.36 4.39 18.28
N ALA A 397 8.11 5.42 18.68
CA ALA A 397 7.59 6.49 19.55
C ALA A 397 6.37 7.18 18.92
N ARG A 398 6.39 7.38 17.60
CA ARG A 398 5.26 7.98 16.89
C ARG A 398 4.06 7.03 16.76
N ALA A 399 4.29 5.73 16.65
CA ALA A 399 3.23 4.73 16.68
C ALA A 399 2.55 4.70 18.06
N ASP A 400 3.33 4.73 19.14
CA ASP A 400 2.83 4.77 20.52
C ASP A 400 2.07 6.06 20.80
N ALA A 401 2.66 7.22 20.48
CA ALA A 401 1.98 8.51 20.62
C ALA A 401 0.65 8.59 19.84
N ARG A 402 0.55 7.89 18.70
CA ARG A 402 -0.71 7.81 17.94
C ARG A 402 -1.74 6.87 18.54
N ARG A 403 -1.31 5.83 19.29
CA ARG A 403 -2.21 4.94 20.04
C ARG A 403 -2.85 5.69 21.22
N ASP A 404 -2.06 6.53 21.89
CA ASP A 404 -2.46 7.22 23.11
C ASP A 404 -3.11 8.58 22.84
N ALA A 405 -2.93 9.15 21.65
CA ALA A 405 -3.51 10.45 21.31
C ALA A 405 -5.04 10.38 21.26
N PRO A 406 -5.75 11.31 21.95
CA PRO A 406 -7.18 11.46 21.76
C PRO A 406 -7.47 11.72 20.29
N ARG A 407 -8.21 10.84 19.65
CA ARG A 407 -8.60 11.01 18.26
C ARG A 407 -9.58 12.16 18.17
N PRO A 408 -9.31 13.22 17.41
CA PRO A 408 -10.26 14.31 17.25
C PRO A 408 -11.50 13.75 16.54
N ARG A 409 -12.56 13.59 17.31
CA ARG A 409 -13.86 13.15 16.79
C ARG A 409 -14.53 14.38 16.15
N ARG A 410 -14.70 14.34 14.83
CA ARG A 410 -15.44 15.38 14.10
C ARG A 410 -16.90 14.98 13.99
N PRO A 411 -17.86 15.88 14.27
CA PRO A 411 -19.28 15.53 14.16
C PRO A 411 -19.64 15.03 12.77
N LEU A 412 -20.44 13.97 12.70
CA LEU A 412 -20.91 13.41 11.43
C LEU A 412 -21.94 14.32 10.73
N THR A 413 -22.56 15.23 11.48
CA THR A 413 -23.54 16.19 10.98
C THR A 413 -22.92 17.43 10.29
N VAL A 414 -21.60 17.57 10.30
CA VAL A 414 -20.93 18.70 9.61
C VAL A 414 -20.74 18.35 8.14
N PRO A 415 -21.41 19.07 7.20
CA PRO A 415 -21.39 18.74 5.78
C PRO A 415 -20.06 19.03 5.07
N TRP A 416 -19.24 19.91 5.65
CA TRP A 416 -17.97 20.33 5.10
C TRP A 416 -16.82 19.72 5.86
N ASP A 417 -15.81 19.30 5.11
CA ASP A 417 -14.54 18.98 5.70
C ASP A 417 -13.64 20.22 5.62
N ASP A 418 -13.13 20.62 6.76
CA ASP A 418 -12.28 21.80 6.84
C ASP A 418 -11.02 21.59 5.97
N ALA A 419 -10.52 22.71 5.47
CA ALA A 419 -9.20 22.74 4.84
C ALA A 419 -8.16 22.05 5.72
N PRO A 420 -7.10 21.44 5.14
CA PRO A 420 -6.10 20.73 5.90
C PRO A 420 -5.68 21.57 7.11
N SER A 421 -5.71 20.95 8.28
CA SER A 421 -5.28 21.53 9.54
C SER A 421 -3.76 21.78 9.57
N GLY A 422 -3.27 22.36 8.51
CA GLY A 422 -1.96 22.95 8.33
C GLY A 422 -2.00 24.40 8.75
N GLY A 423 -2.56 24.69 9.92
CA GLY A 423 -2.29 25.93 10.60
C GLY A 423 -0.79 25.99 10.82
N ALA A 424 -0.09 26.74 9.96
CA ALA A 424 1.27 27.13 10.21
C ALA A 424 1.30 27.81 11.58
N ARG A 425 1.61 27.04 12.65
CA ARG A 425 2.05 27.65 13.88
C ARG A 425 3.31 28.42 13.51
N GLY A 426 3.19 29.75 13.48
CA GLY A 426 4.28 30.65 13.17
C GLY A 426 5.42 30.46 14.17
N GLY A 427 6.48 29.83 13.71
CA GLY A 427 7.71 29.61 14.44
C GLY A 427 8.80 29.15 13.46
N ALA A 428 10.05 29.14 13.88
CA ALA A 428 11.19 28.71 13.05
C ALA A 428 10.96 27.30 12.45
N ALA A 429 10.30 26.40 13.18
CA ALA A 429 9.91 25.07 12.71
C ALA A 429 8.91 25.13 11.54
N GLY A 430 7.94 26.04 11.58
CA GLY A 430 6.99 26.25 10.49
C GLY A 430 7.65 26.79 9.21
N SER A 431 8.63 27.66 9.36
CA SER A 431 9.40 28.23 8.24
C SER A 431 10.28 27.16 7.55
N VAL A 432 10.90 26.28 8.33
CA VAL A 432 11.70 25.13 7.80
C VAL A 432 10.80 24.16 7.04
N LEU A 433 9.62 23.85 7.58
CA LEU A 433 8.63 22.99 6.91
C LEU A 433 8.05 23.63 5.65
N ALA A 434 7.80 24.93 5.64
CA ALA A 434 7.33 25.67 4.46
C ALA A 434 8.41 25.71 3.37
N LEU A 435 9.67 25.90 3.74
CA LEU A 435 10.80 25.84 2.81
C LEU A 435 10.96 24.44 2.21
N ALA A 436 10.84 23.37 3.03
CA ALA A 436 10.90 21.99 2.58
C ALA A 436 9.81 21.65 1.56
N ARG A 437 8.59 22.22 1.72
CA ARG A 437 7.49 22.04 0.78
C ARG A 437 7.72 22.71 -0.59
N ARG A 438 8.53 23.76 -0.68
CA ARG A 438 8.91 24.38 -1.97
C ARG A 438 9.72 23.45 -2.86
N PHE A 439 10.36 22.43 -2.29
CA PHE A 439 11.14 21.42 -3.01
C PHE A 439 10.39 20.10 -3.25
N ASP A 440 9.07 20.08 -3.06
CA ASP A 440 8.25 18.86 -3.25
C ASP A 440 7.89 18.58 -4.73
N GLY A 441 8.44 19.34 -5.69
CA GLY A 441 8.22 19.14 -7.12
C GLY A 441 9.52 19.00 -7.94
N GLY A 442 9.48 18.20 -9.01
CA GLY A 442 10.55 18.09 -10.01
C GLY A 442 11.89 17.65 -9.47
N ALA A 443 12.96 18.35 -9.87
CA ALA A 443 14.34 18.05 -9.45
C ALA A 443 14.55 18.16 -7.93
N GLY A 444 13.85 19.06 -7.25
CA GLY A 444 13.93 19.23 -5.79
C GLY A 444 13.49 17.99 -5.01
N TYR A 445 12.45 17.32 -5.47
CA TYR A 445 11.96 16.06 -4.88
C TYR A 445 13.04 14.95 -4.92
N TRP A 446 13.70 14.79 -6.08
CA TRP A 446 14.76 13.79 -6.23
C TRP A 446 16.00 14.14 -5.42
N LEU A 447 16.39 15.41 -5.39
CA LEU A 447 17.51 15.87 -4.56
C LEU A 447 17.28 15.59 -3.08
N LYS A 448 16.09 15.87 -2.58
CA LYS A 448 15.69 15.56 -1.20
C LYS A 448 15.75 14.05 -0.90
N LYS A 449 15.31 13.21 -1.84
CA LYS A 449 15.43 11.75 -1.71
C LYS A 449 16.89 11.30 -1.70
N MET A 450 17.72 11.83 -2.59
CA MET A 450 19.16 11.49 -2.65
C MET A 450 19.89 11.90 -1.37
N ILE A 451 19.58 13.08 -0.78
CA ILE A 451 20.20 13.55 0.48
C ILE A 451 19.97 12.55 1.61
N VAL A 452 18.80 11.94 1.68
CA VAL A 452 18.47 10.93 2.71
C VAL A 452 19.30 9.66 2.57
N LEU A 453 19.95 9.43 1.43
CA LEU A 453 20.82 8.28 1.14
C LEU A 453 20.11 6.94 1.44
N PRO A 454 18.99 6.60 0.78
CA PRO A 454 18.35 5.31 0.94
C PRO A 454 19.21 4.14 0.47
N VAL A 455 18.76 2.91 0.66
CA VAL A 455 19.57 1.69 0.39
C VAL A 455 20.10 1.65 -1.05
N GLY A 456 19.28 2.05 -2.03
CA GLY A 456 19.67 2.04 -3.44
C GLY A 456 20.84 2.99 -3.74
N GLU A 457 20.73 4.22 -3.24
CA GLU A 457 21.79 5.22 -3.41
C GLU A 457 23.09 4.81 -2.70
N ARG A 458 22.98 4.21 -1.51
CA ARG A 458 24.19 3.68 -0.81
C ARG A 458 24.85 2.57 -1.59
N THR A 459 24.07 1.60 -2.10
CA THR A 459 24.58 0.51 -2.93
C THR A 459 25.25 1.06 -4.19
N ALA A 460 24.65 2.06 -4.84
CA ALA A 460 25.24 2.73 -5.99
C ALA A 460 26.57 3.42 -5.64
N VAL A 461 26.60 4.16 -4.52
CA VAL A 461 27.84 4.81 -4.04
C VAL A 461 28.92 3.78 -3.79
N ILE A 462 28.62 2.67 -3.09
CA ILE A 462 29.60 1.61 -2.82
C ILE A 462 30.09 1.01 -4.14
N ALA A 463 29.19 0.61 -5.03
CA ALA A 463 29.54 -0.04 -6.29
C ALA A 463 30.41 0.87 -7.17
N VAL A 464 30.05 2.15 -7.30
CA VAL A 464 30.76 3.11 -8.14
C VAL A 464 32.12 3.47 -7.52
N THR A 465 32.16 3.80 -6.24
CA THR A 465 33.42 4.24 -5.60
C THR A 465 34.37 3.09 -5.39
N ALA A 466 33.92 1.90 -5.02
CA ALA A 466 34.78 0.72 -4.92
C ALA A 466 35.28 0.26 -6.29
N GLY A 467 34.41 0.26 -7.32
CA GLY A 467 34.80 -0.16 -8.67
C GLY A 467 35.77 0.81 -9.38
N LEU A 468 35.59 2.10 -9.19
CA LEU A 468 36.40 3.13 -9.89
C LEU A 468 37.63 3.60 -9.09
N PHE A 469 37.56 3.58 -7.77
CA PHE A 469 38.59 4.07 -6.87
C PHE A 469 39.06 2.94 -5.93
N ASP A 470 38.88 3.10 -4.63
CA ASP A 470 39.28 2.13 -3.61
C ASP A 470 38.33 2.15 -2.38
N ALA A 471 38.56 1.24 -1.43
CA ALA A 471 37.77 1.14 -0.22
C ALA A 471 37.85 2.40 0.67
N ARG A 472 38.95 3.10 0.69
CA ARG A 472 39.12 4.33 1.48
C ARG A 472 38.23 5.45 0.96
N VAL A 473 38.21 5.67 -0.35
CA VAL A 473 37.31 6.64 -1.01
C VAL A 473 35.87 6.26 -0.75
N THR A 474 35.55 4.97 -0.84
CA THR A 474 34.18 4.45 -0.55
C THR A 474 33.74 4.82 0.87
N PHE A 475 34.54 4.51 1.88
CA PHE A 475 34.17 4.81 3.26
C PHE A 475 34.12 6.31 3.57
N LEU A 476 35.05 7.10 3.02
CA LEU A 476 35.04 8.57 3.19
C LEU A 476 33.74 9.17 2.57
N THR A 477 33.35 8.70 1.39
CA THR A 477 32.11 9.13 0.74
C THR A 477 30.88 8.74 1.55
N LEU A 478 30.84 7.50 2.06
CA LEU A 478 29.75 7.01 2.91
C LEU A 478 29.65 7.78 4.23
N LEU A 479 30.79 8.09 4.84
CA LEU A 479 30.84 8.90 6.07
C LEU A 479 30.38 10.32 5.82
N GLY A 480 30.92 11.01 4.83
CA GLY A 480 30.53 12.39 4.51
C GLY A 480 29.04 12.51 4.19
N TRP A 481 28.57 11.68 3.26
CA TRP A 481 27.16 11.72 2.87
C TRP A 481 26.24 11.16 3.98
N GLY A 482 26.68 10.10 4.68
CA GLY A 482 25.93 9.52 5.80
C GLY A 482 25.71 10.49 6.96
N LEU A 483 26.72 11.32 7.29
CA LEU A 483 26.60 12.37 8.31
C LEU A 483 25.65 13.48 7.88
N ILE A 484 25.70 13.92 6.62
CA ILE A 484 24.74 14.88 6.05
C ILE A 484 23.32 14.32 6.16
N ALA A 485 23.13 13.07 5.75
CA ALA A 485 21.84 12.40 5.81
C ALA A 485 21.33 12.25 7.25
N LEU A 486 22.21 11.92 8.21
CA LEU A 486 21.88 11.83 9.63
C LEU A 486 21.41 13.19 10.16
N ALA A 487 22.20 14.24 9.93
CA ALA A 487 21.88 15.60 10.36
C ALA A 487 20.55 16.08 9.77
N TYR A 488 20.33 15.88 8.47
CA TYR A 488 19.07 16.22 7.79
C TYR A 488 17.87 15.49 8.39
N THR A 489 18.03 14.18 8.63
CA THR A 489 16.96 13.32 9.15
C THR A 489 16.60 13.70 10.59
N VAL A 490 17.60 13.90 11.46
CA VAL A 490 17.40 14.30 12.86
C VAL A 490 16.77 15.67 12.95
N ALA A 491 17.30 16.66 12.22
CA ALA A 491 16.74 18.02 12.19
C ALA A 491 15.26 18.02 11.71
N GLY A 492 14.98 17.30 10.64
CA GLY A 492 13.61 17.18 10.14
C GLY A 492 12.63 16.47 11.09
N ARG A 493 13.11 15.53 11.92
CA ARG A 493 12.29 14.85 12.94
C ARG A 493 12.09 15.72 14.17
N MET A 494 13.13 16.40 14.63
CA MET A 494 13.03 17.37 15.72
C MET A 494 12.05 18.49 15.36
N ALA A 495 12.15 19.06 14.15
CA ALA A 495 11.22 20.08 13.68
C ALA A 495 9.75 19.59 13.67
N ARG A 496 9.52 18.33 13.28
CA ARG A 496 8.16 17.72 13.30
C ARG A 496 7.67 17.31 14.68
N SER A 497 8.53 17.07 15.65
CA SER A 497 8.12 16.78 17.03
C SER A 497 7.89 18.04 17.86
N LEU A 498 8.42 19.20 17.42
CA LEU A 498 8.22 20.50 18.05
C LEU A 498 7.06 21.31 17.41
N ALA A 499 6.58 20.91 16.22
CA ALA A 499 5.45 21.52 15.51
C ALA A 499 4.13 20.80 15.79
#